data_c5145c31c74e5f8b014e20d9983fefac
#
_entry.id   c5145c31c74e5f8b014e20d9983fefac
#
_cell.length_a   1.000
_cell.length_b   1.000
_cell.length_c   1.000
_cell.angle_alpha   90.00
_cell.angle_beta   90.00
_cell.angle_gamma   90.00
#
_symmetry.space_group_name_H-M   'P 1'
#
loop_
_entity.id
_entity.type
_entity.pdbx_description
1 polymer ?
#
loop_
_entity_poly.entity_id
_entity_poly.type
_entity_poly.pdbx_seq_one_letter_code
_entity_poly.pdbx_strand_id
1 'polypeptide(L)'
;MKKLFTLILVAVCFMAEAQVQVPQPSPAGSVSSVVGLTTVKVDYSRPRVKGRKVFGEKDVMHPYGQIWRTGANNGTRISFSDDVTVEGTKITKGEYLIFTWPGATEWTVSLYKDLSIGGNTDAYKKEDEVANFKVKADKLANKVETLTVSIDDIAEDNKSAKVTIAWENVAIHFGVAVDFDAAVMKSIEANTKVNPNSYVAAARYYYDTNKDLKKALEWVDLGIAGNPNAFWNVHFKAQIQQKMGDKKGALITAQQSLDLAKKNADGDFGYVKLNEDLIKSLK
;
A
#
# COMPACT_ATOMS: atom_id res chain seq x y z
N MET A 1 -66.98 -14.65 -21.67
CA MET A 1 -65.70 -14.71 -22.42
C MET A 1 -64.61 -13.72 -21.91
N LYS A 2 -64.68 -13.26 -20.65
CA LYS A 2 -63.70 -12.32 -20.09
C LYS A 2 -62.81 -12.88 -18.96
N LYS A 3 -62.91 -14.19 -18.63
CA LYS A 3 -62.15 -14.81 -17.52
C LYS A 3 -61.08 -15.81 -18.01
N LEU A 4 -60.88 -16.01 -19.32
CA LEU A 4 -59.89 -16.96 -19.86
C LEU A 4 -58.57 -16.27 -20.26
N PHE A 5 -58.52 -14.93 -20.28
CA PHE A 5 -57.33 -14.17 -20.70
C PHE A 5 -56.37 -13.85 -19.54
N THR A 6 -56.80 -14.03 -18.30
CA THR A 6 -55.97 -13.67 -17.12
C THR A 6 -55.08 -14.79 -16.62
N LEU A 7 -55.30 -16.03 -17.12
CA LEU A 7 -54.52 -17.20 -16.68
C LEU A 7 -53.26 -17.45 -17.53
N ILE A 8 -53.15 -16.84 -18.71
CA ILE A 8 -51.96 -17.02 -19.61
C ILE A 8 -50.82 -16.05 -19.27
N LEU A 9 -51.06 -14.98 -18.52
CA LEU A 9 -50.04 -13.96 -18.23
C LEU A 9 -49.16 -14.28 -16.98
N VAL A 10 -49.48 -15.31 -16.22
CA VAL A 10 -48.74 -15.71 -15.00
C VAL A 10 -47.72 -16.82 -15.25
N ALA A 11 -47.78 -17.49 -16.42
CA ALA A 11 -46.91 -18.66 -16.67
C ALA A 11 -45.56 -18.35 -17.35
N VAL A 12 -45.21 -17.06 -17.61
CA VAL A 12 -43.96 -16.72 -18.34
C VAL A 12 -42.81 -16.24 -17.43
N CYS A 13 -42.96 -16.20 -16.11
CA CYS A 13 -41.98 -15.60 -15.21
C CYS A 13 -41.07 -16.58 -14.43
N PHE A 14 -40.92 -17.81 -14.79
CA PHE A 14 -40.00 -18.75 -14.10
C PHE A 14 -39.16 -19.58 -15.08
N MET A 15 -38.47 -18.92 -16.00
CA MET A 15 -37.22 -19.46 -16.57
C MET A 15 -36.06 -18.77 -15.83
N ALA A 16 -35.97 -18.99 -14.54
CA ALA A 16 -34.70 -18.80 -13.83
C ALA A 16 -33.79 -19.94 -14.30
N GLU A 17 -32.94 -19.68 -15.29
CA GLU A 17 -31.83 -20.59 -15.60
C GLU A 17 -31.00 -20.74 -14.34
N ALA A 18 -31.21 -21.84 -13.63
CA ALA A 18 -30.33 -22.27 -12.55
C ALA A 18 -29.02 -22.73 -13.18
N GLN A 19 -28.13 -21.78 -13.51
CA GLN A 19 -26.78 -22.11 -13.96
C GLN A 19 -26.08 -22.87 -12.84
N VAL A 20 -25.63 -24.08 -13.12
CA VAL A 20 -24.79 -24.83 -12.18
C VAL A 20 -23.50 -24.06 -11.97
N GLN A 21 -23.30 -23.57 -10.74
CA GLN A 21 -22.07 -22.89 -10.36
C GLN A 21 -20.97 -23.92 -10.13
N VAL A 22 -19.93 -23.88 -10.95
CA VAL A 22 -18.73 -24.71 -10.79
C VAL A 22 -17.53 -23.85 -10.42
N PRO A 23 -16.59 -24.36 -9.59
CA PRO A 23 -15.36 -23.65 -9.27
C PRO A 23 -14.57 -23.32 -10.53
N GLN A 24 -14.11 -22.06 -10.64
CA GLN A 24 -13.31 -21.62 -11.78
C GLN A 24 -11.90 -22.25 -11.72
N PRO A 25 -11.34 -22.69 -12.87
CA PRO A 25 -9.99 -23.25 -12.95
C PRO A 25 -8.89 -22.27 -12.51
N SER A 26 -9.14 -20.97 -12.67
CA SER A 26 -8.28 -19.85 -12.25
C SER A 26 -9.14 -18.89 -11.44
N PRO A 27 -9.31 -19.14 -10.13
CA PRO A 27 -10.18 -18.30 -9.30
C PRO A 27 -9.65 -16.87 -9.22
N ALA A 28 -10.55 -15.92 -9.02
CA ALA A 28 -10.20 -14.54 -8.77
C ALA A 28 -9.48 -14.39 -7.43
N GLY A 29 -8.57 -13.44 -7.36
CA GLY A 29 -7.88 -13.01 -6.16
C GLY A 29 -7.74 -11.50 -6.16
N SER A 30 -7.61 -10.94 -4.97
CA SER A 30 -7.35 -9.51 -4.76
C SER A 30 -6.37 -9.35 -3.62
N VAL A 31 -5.46 -8.40 -3.76
CA VAL A 31 -4.58 -7.92 -2.69
C VAL A 31 -4.67 -6.41 -2.65
N SER A 32 -4.70 -5.85 -1.45
CA SER A 32 -4.74 -4.40 -1.24
C SER A 32 -3.89 -4.02 -0.04
N SER A 33 -3.16 -2.93 -0.16
CA SER A 33 -2.38 -2.34 0.93
C SER A 33 -2.46 -0.82 0.87
N VAL A 34 -2.32 -0.18 2.04
CA VAL A 34 -2.17 1.27 2.12
C VAL A 34 -0.68 1.59 2.20
N VAL A 35 -0.19 2.39 1.28
CA VAL A 35 1.18 2.91 1.23
C VAL A 35 1.10 4.42 1.44
N GLY A 36 1.62 4.92 2.56
CA GLY A 36 1.36 6.28 2.98
C GLY A 36 -0.13 6.56 3.21
N LEU A 37 -0.73 7.37 2.35
CA LEU A 37 -2.17 7.64 2.32
C LEU A 37 -2.87 7.03 1.10
N THR A 38 -2.12 6.36 0.23
CA THR A 38 -2.60 5.82 -1.05
C THR A 38 -2.95 4.34 -0.92
N THR A 39 -4.14 3.95 -1.35
CA THR A 39 -4.49 2.54 -1.50
C THR A 39 -3.95 2.02 -2.83
N VAL A 40 -3.12 0.98 -2.77
CA VAL A 40 -2.66 0.18 -3.91
C VAL A 40 -3.40 -1.14 -3.88
N LYS A 41 -4.06 -1.53 -4.97
CA LYS A 41 -4.83 -2.77 -5.05
C LYS A 41 -4.54 -3.49 -6.36
N VAL A 42 -4.45 -4.82 -6.32
CA VAL A 42 -4.33 -5.67 -7.51
C VAL A 42 -5.43 -6.72 -7.51
N ASP A 43 -6.24 -6.72 -8.56
CA ASP A 43 -7.24 -7.74 -8.84
C ASP A 43 -6.75 -8.62 -9.98
N TYR A 44 -6.76 -9.94 -9.81
CA TYR A 44 -6.18 -10.87 -10.77
C TYR A 44 -6.83 -12.23 -10.72
N SER A 45 -6.61 -13.05 -11.74
CA SER A 45 -7.00 -14.47 -11.74
C SER A 45 -5.78 -15.33 -11.46
N ARG A 46 -5.97 -16.41 -10.70
CA ARG A 46 -4.92 -17.23 -10.11
C ARG A 46 -4.78 -18.61 -10.78
N PRO A 47 -4.16 -18.69 -11.96
CA PRO A 47 -3.88 -19.98 -12.60
C PRO A 47 -2.90 -20.81 -11.78
N ARG A 48 -3.01 -22.13 -11.93
CA ARG A 48 -2.11 -23.11 -11.30
C ARG A 48 -1.14 -23.68 -12.32
N VAL A 49 0.04 -24.05 -11.86
CA VAL A 49 1.06 -24.72 -12.71
C VAL A 49 0.56 -26.08 -13.21
N LYS A 50 -0.01 -26.92 -12.36
CA LYS A 50 -0.54 -28.26 -12.69
C LYS A 50 0.45 -29.11 -13.49
N GLY A 51 1.71 -29.15 -13.06
CA GLY A 51 2.78 -29.93 -13.69
C GLY A 51 3.30 -29.40 -15.03
N ARG A 52 2.77 -28.27 -15.54
CA ARG A 52 3.23 -27.68 -16.80
C ARG A 52 4.50 -26.85 -16.59
N LYS A 53 5.26 -26.63 -17.65
CA LYS A 53 6.28 -25.57 -17.70
C LYS A 53 5.57 -24.25 -18.00
N VAL A 54 5.77 -23.24 -17.17
CA VAL A 54 5.08 -21.96 -17.32
C VAL A 54 5.87 -21.02 -18.22
N PHE A 55 7.13 -20.80 -17.92
CA PHE A 55 7.99 -19.87 -18.65
C PHE A 55 9.19 -20.57 -19.28
N GLY A 56 9.65 -20.12 -20.44
CA GLY A 56 10.79 -20.68 -21.13
C GLY A 56 10.85 -20.28 -22.61
N GLU A 57 11.77 -20.88 -23.34
CA GLU A 57 11.94 -20.62 -24.78
C GLU A 57 10.91 -21.34 -25.64
N LYS A 58 10.66 -22.64 -25.34
CA LYS A 58 9.82 -23.54 -26.15
C LYS A 58 9.00 -24.48 -25.26
N ASP A 59 7.90 -24.96 -25.81
CA ASP A 59 7.01 -25.97 -25.19
C ASP A 59 6.53 -25.57 -23.78
N VAL A 60 6.19 -24.29 -23.61
CA VAL A 60 5.77 -23.68 -22.36
C VAL A 60 4.48 -22.89 -22.54
N MET A 61 3.84 -22.52 -21.43
CA MET A 61 2.60 -21.72 -21.47
C MET A 61 2.83 -20.29 -21.96
N HIS A 62 3.94 -19.67 -21.51
CA HIS A 62 4.30 -18.28 -21.80
C HIS A 62 5.76 -18.23 -22.25
N PRO A 63 5.99 -18.30 -23.58
CA PRO A 63 7.32 -18.20 -24.17
C PRO A 63 7.98 -16.84 -23.85
N TYR A 64 9.30 -16.86 -23.70
CA TYR A 64 10.07 -15.64 -23.49
C TYR A 64 9.90 -14.66 -24.66
N GLY A 65 9.79 -13.37 -24.32
CA GLY A 65 9.59 -12.28 -25.27
C GLY A 65 8.16 -12.15 -25.82
N GLN A 66 7.23 -13.02 -25.44
CA GLN A 66 5.84 -12.91 -25.84
C GLN A 66 5.00 -12.20 -24.79
N ILE A 67 4.05 -11.38 -25.25
CA ILE A 67 3.15 -10.66 -24.36
C ILE A 67 2.24 -11.61 -23.57
N TRP A 68 2.09 -11.35 -22.28
CA TRP A 68 1.20 -12.07 -21.39
C TRP A 68 0.34 -11.09 -20.58
N ARG A 69 -0.95 -11.41 -20.44
CA ARG A 69 -1.93 -10.63 -19.63
C ARG A 69 -1.69 -10.73 -18.12
N THR A 70 -0.56 -11.28 -17.69
CA THR A 70 -0.10 -11.39 -16.29
C THR A 70 -1.09 -12.10 -15.37
N GLY A 71 -1.70 -13.15 -15.88
CA GLY A 71 -2.73 -13.93 -15.19
C GLY A 71 -3.58 -14.75 -16.15
N ALA A 72 -4.85 -14.84 -15.85
CA ALA A 72 -5.83 -15.55 -16.67
C ALA A 72 -7.12 -14.71 -16.78
N ASN A 73 -8.05 -15.16 -17.61
CA ASN A 73 -9.35 -14.52 -17.85
C ASN A 73 -9.19 -13.06 -18.33
N ASN A 74 -9.72 -12.07 -17.62
CA ASN A 74 -9.75 -10.66 -18.01
C ASN A 74 -8.42 -9.90 -17.80
N GLY A 75 -7.32 -10.59 -17.50
CA GLY A 75 -6.04 -9.95 -17.18
C GLY A 75 -5.99 -9.42 -15.75
N THR A 76 -4.80 -9.00 -15.36
CA THR A 76 -4.53 -8.44 -14.04
C THR A 76 -4.69 -6.93 -14.08
N ARG A 77 -5.37 -6.38 -13.07
CA ARG A 77 -5.57 -4.93 -12.90
C ARG A 77 -4.88 -4.45 -11.64
N ILE A 78 -4.20 -3.31 -11.75
CA ILE A 78 -3.70 -2.56 -10.60
C ILE A 78 -4.46 -1.24 -10.51
N SER A 79 -4.81 -0.82 -9.29
CA SER A 79 -5.47 0.46 -9.05
C SER A 79 -4.77 1.25 -7.96
N PHE A 80 -4.77 2.57 -8.14
CA PHE A 80 -4.20 3.54 -7.23
C PHE A 80 -5.26 4.58 -6.85
N SER A 81 -5.46 4.84 -5.55
CA SER A 81 -6.41 5.87 -5.09
C SER A 81 -5.92 7.29 -5.32
N ASP A 82 -4.61 7.48 -5.47
CA ASP A 82 -3.93 8.75 -5.67
C ASP A 82 -2.83 8.60 -6.74
N ASP A 83 -2.28 9.74 -7.19
CA ASP A 83 -1.14 9.72 -8.11
C ASP A 83 0.08 9.06 -7.45
N VAL A 84 0.76 8.21 -8.20
CA VAL A 84 1.93 7.45 -7.73
C VAL A 84 3.10 7.58 -8.70
N THR A 85 4.25 7.08 -8.29
CA THR A 85 5.40 6.87 -9.18
C THR A 85 5.70 5.38 -9.21
N VAL A 86 5.67 4.76 -10.40
CA VAL A 86 6.00 3.36 -10.62
C VAL A 86 7.30 3.29 -11.41
N GLU A 87 8.35 2.68 -10.84
CA GLU A 87 9.68 2.58 -11.46
C GLU A 87 10.15 3.92 -12.08
N GLY A 88 9.96 5.03 -11.32
CA GLY A 88 10.35 6.38 -11.76
C GLY A 88 9.37 7.09 -12.70
N THR A 89 8.33 6.41 -13.19
CA THR A 89 7.30 6.99 -14.05
C THR A 89 6.10 7.47 -13.24
N LYS A 90 5.68 8.73 -13.41
CA LYS A 90 4.46 9.26 -12.78
C LYS A 90 3.21 8.64 -13.40
N ILE A 91 2.37 8.09 -12.57
CA ILE A 91 1.10 7.45 -12.93
C ILE A 91 -0.03 8.16 -12.21
N THR A 92 -1.03 8.62 -12.95
CA THR A 92 -2.22 9.23 -12.35
C THR A 92 -3.05 8.20 -11.61
N LYS A 93 -3.80 8.62 -10.61
CA LYS A 93 -4.77 7.76 -9.91
C LYS A 93 -5.74 7.12 -10.92
N GLY A 94 -6.10 5.88 -10.67
CA GLY A 94 -6.99 5.13 -11.56
C GLY A 94 -6.67 3.65 -11.61
N GLU A 95 -7.22 2.96 -12.61
CA GLU A 95 -7.02 1.54 -12.85
C GLU A 95 -6.24 1.32 -14.15
N TYR A 96 -5.38 0.31 -14.14
CA TYR A 96 -4.53 -0.07 -15.27
C TYR A 96 -4.46 -1.58 -15.40
N LEU A 97 -4.43 -2.10 -16.63
CA LEU A 97 -4.07 -3.48 -16.86
C LEU A 97 -2.54 -3.65 -16.74
N ILE A 98 -2.11 -4.80 -16.26
CA ILE A 98 -0.70 -5.20 -16.24
C ILE A 98 -0.49 -6.20 -17.37
N PHE A 99 0.38 -5.85 -18.32
CA PHE A 99 0.92 -6.78 -19.28
C PHE A 99 2.40 -6.99 -19.02
N THR A 100 2.87 -8.22 -19.27
CA THR A 100 4.29 -8.54 -19.10
C THR A 100 4.82 -9.31 -20.30
N TRP A 101 6.13 -9.19 -20.53
CA TRP A 101 6.89 -10.03 -21.47
C TRP A 101 7.91 -10.80 -20.65
N PRO A 102 7.65 -12.07 -20.33
CA PRO A 102 8.60 -12.90 -19.61
C PRO A 102 9.93 -13.02 -20.34
N GLY A 103 11.01 -13.07 -19.60
CA GLY A 103 12.35 -13.34 -20.09
C GLY A 103 13.12 -14.19 -19.09
N ALA A 104 14.27 -14.70 -19.46
CA ALA A 104 15.05 -15.62 -18.62
C ALA A 104 15.62 -14.95 -17.35
N THR A 105 16.04 -13.69 -17.47
CA THR A 105 16.68 -12.92 -16.40
C THR A 105 16.02 -11.58 -16.14
N GLU A 106 15.25 -11.08 -17.09
CA GLU A 106 14.60 -9.77 -17.03
C GLU A 106 13.23 -9.86 -17.72
N TRP A 107 12.22 -9.25 -17.13
CA TRP A 107 10.90 -9.10 -17.72
C TRP A 107 10.63 -7.64 -18.06
N THR A 108 9.88 -7.40 -19.13
CA THR A 108 9.25 -6.10 -19.36
C THR A 108 7.87 -6.11 -18.73
N VAL A 109 7.50 -5.01 -18.06
CA VAL A 109 6.20 -4.77 -17.46
C VAL A 109 5.61 -3.51 -18.07
N SER A 110 4.35 -3.57 -18.47
CA SER A 110 3.59 -2.41 -18.94
C SER A 110 2.35 -2.18 -18.08
N LEU A 111 2.12 -0.94 -17.69
CA LEU A 111 0.84 -0.46 -17.17
C LEU A 111 0.07 0.16 -18.34
N TYR A 112 -1.17 -0.29 -18.52
CA TYR A 112 -1.95 -0.03 -19.72
C TYR A 112 -3.31 0.58 -19.38
N LYS A 113 -3.68 1.69 -20.03
CA LYS A 113 -4.84 2.51 -19.65
C LYS A 113 -6.18 2.02 -20.21
N ASP A 114 -6.21 1.39 -21.40
CA ASP A 114 -7.47 0.92 -22.00
C ASP A 114 -7.92 -0.41 -21.37
N LEU A 115 -8.80 -0.31 -20.39
CA LEU A 115 -9.35 -1.46 -19.68
C LEU A 115 -10.31 -2.29 -20.54
N SER A 116 -10.80 -1.76 -21.66
CA SER A 116 -11.81 -2.42 -22.50
C SER A 116 -11.27 -3.66 -23.20
N ILE A 117 -9.96 -3.73 -23.45
CA ILE A 117 -9.34 -4.91 -24.05
C ILE A 117 -9.27 -6.10 -23.08
N GLY A 118 -9.44 -5.86 -21.76
CA GLY A 118 -9.34 -6.91 -20.75
C GLY A 118 -8.00 -7.64 -20.83
N GLY A 119 -8.03 -8.94 -21.05
CA GLY A 119 -6.81 -9.74 -21.24
C GLY A 119 -6.48 -10.06 -22.71
N ASN A 120 -7.10 -9.40 -23.68
CA ASN A 120 -6.85 -9.63 -25.10
C ASN A 120 -5.52 -9.00 -25.54
N THR A 121 -4.49 -9.82 -25.69
CA THR A 121 -3.14 -9.39 -26.08
C THR A 121 -3.06 -8.98 -27.56
N ASP A 122 -3.96 -9.45 -28.42
CA ASP A 122 -3.97 -9.09 -29.84
C ASP A 122 -4.50 -7.67 -30.07
N ALA A 123 -5.25 -7.13 -29.11
CA ALA A 123 -5.76 -5.77 -29.13
C ALA A 123 -4.80 -4.76 -28.47
N TYR A 124 -3.64 -5.21 -27.97
CA TYR A 124 -2.66 -4.34 -27.31
C TYR A 124 -2.06 -3.32 -28.28
N LYS A 125 -2.04 -2.05 -27.86
CA LYS A 125 -1.48 -0.93 -28.63
C LYS A 125 -0.47 -0.16 -27.78
N LYS A 126 0.69 0.11 -28.34
CA LYS A 126 1.78 0.77 -27.60
C LYS A 126 1.42 2.19 -27.14
N GLU A 127 0.56 2.90 -27.85
CA GLU A 127 0.10 4.25 -27.52
C GLU A 127 -0.77 4.33 -26.25
N ASP A 128 -1.27 3.19 -25.78
CA ASP A 128 -2.07 3.10 -24.55
C ASP A 128 -1.24 2.68 -23.32
N GLU A 129 0.07 2.49 -23.48
CA GLU A 129 0.99 2.33 -22.35
C GLU A 129 1.10 3.64 -21.57
N VAL A 130 0.96 3.58 -20.26
CA VAL A 130 1.24 4.71 -19.36
C VAL A 130 2.60 4.56 -18.66
N ALA A 131 3.10 3.34 -18.55
CA ALA A 131 4.45 3.01 -18.15
C ALA A 131 4.90 1.73 -18.84
N ASN A 132 6.20 1.67 -19.17
CA ASN A 132 6.86 0.47 -19.68
C ASN A 132 8.27 0.44 -19.10
N PHE A 133 8.58 -0.60 -18.33
CA PHE A 133 9.85 -0.71 -17.63
C PHE A 133 10.31 -2.17 -17.54
N LYS A 134 11.59 -2.35 -17.25
CA LYS A 134 12.20 -3.66 -17.08
C LYS A 134 12.48 -3.96 -15.62
N VAL A 135 12.24 -5.20 -15.24
CA VAL A 135 12.47 -5.71 -13.89
C VAL A 135 13.24 -7.03 -13.94
N LYS A 136 14.06 -7.26 -12.95
CA LYS A 136 14.80 -8.52 -12.81
C LYS A 136 13.84 -9.68 -12.53
N ALA A 137 14.09 -10.82 -13.15
CA ALA A 137 13.42 -12.07 -12.86
C ALA A 137 14.24 -12.84 -11.82
N ASP A 138 13.73 -12.95 -10.59
CA ASP A 138 14.38 -13.66 -9.51
C ASP A 138 13.93 -15.11 -9.46
N LYS A 139 14.91 -16.02 -9.39
CA LYS A 139 14.63 -17.46 -9.23
C LYS A 139 14.22 -17.74 -7.79
N LEU A 140 13.07 -18.37 -7.63
CA LEU A 140 12.57 -18.78 -6.31
C LEU A 140 13.19 -20.10 -5.88
N ALA A 141 13.51 -20.21 -4.58
CA ALA A 141 13.96 -21.46 -3.96
C ALA A 141 12.84 -22.50 -3.89
N ASN A 142 11.60 -22.05 -3.68
CA ASN A 142 10.41 -22.89 -3.60
C ASN A 142 9.45 -22.55 -4.73
N LYS A 143 8.87 -23.61 -5.31
CA LYS A 143 7.88 -23.45 -6.38
C LYS A 143 6.57 -22.84 -5.86
N VAL A 144 6.10 -21.82 -6.54
CA VAL A 144 4.78 -21.21 -6.33
C VAL A 144 3.77 -21.83 -7.28
N GLU A 145 2.98 -22.76 -6.79
CA GLU A 145 2.04 -23.54 -7.60
C GLU A 145 0.91 -22.70 -8.19
N THR A 146 0.41 -21.71 -7.45
CA THR A 146 -0.68 -20.82 -7.88
C THR A 146 -0.13 -19.42 -8.04
N LEU A 147 -0.37 -18.76 -9.19
CA LEU A 147 0.00 -17.36 -9.40
C LEU A 147 -0.40 -16.52 -8.18
N THR A 148 0.55 -15.84 -7.60
CA THR A 148 0.36 -15.01 -6.40
C THR A 148 0.90 -13.60 -6.68
N VAL A 149 0.09 -12.60 -6.35
CA VAL A 149 0.50 -11.20 -6.29
C VAL A 149 0.45 -10.77 -4.84
N SER A 150 1.48 -10.03 -4.40
CA SER A 150 1.54 -9.42 -3.07
C SER A 150 2.02 -7.98 -3.17
N ILE A 151 1.78 -7.21 -2.10
CA ILE A 151 2.28 -5.85 -1.92
C ILE A 151 3.09 -5.88 -0.63
N ASP A 152 4.40 -5.84 -0.80
CA ASP A 152 5.37 -6.13 0.26
C ASP A 152 6.37 -4.97 0.44
N ASP A 153 7.31 -5.13 1.37
CA ASP A 153 8.44 -4.22 1.57
C ASP A 153 8.00 -2.74 1.68
N ILE A 154 6.96 -2.47 2.48
CA ILE A 154 6.57 -1.09 2.77
C ILE A 154 7.71 -0.44 3.53
N ALA A 155 8.24 0.67 2.99
CA ALA A 155 9.34 1.41 3.58
C ALA A 155 8.98 1.98 4.96
N GLU A 156 9.98 2.16 5.84
CA GLU A 156 9.77 2.73 7.19
C GLU A 156 9.10 4.11 7.15
N ASP A 157 9.38 4.91 6.13
CA ASP A 157 8.78 6.24 5.93
C ASP A 157 7.41 6.18 5.24
N ASN A 158 6.88 4.98 4.97
CA ASN A 158 5.63 4.72 4.25
C ASN A 158 5.55 5.34 2.85
N LYS A 159 6.67 5.72 2.23
CA LYS A 159 6.69 6.38 0.91
C LYS A 159 6.82 5.43 -0.25
N SER A 160 7.05 4.15 -0.01
CA SER A 160 7.12 3.16 -1.09
C SER A 160 6.74 1.77 -0.61
N ALA A 161 6.38 0.92 -1.58
CA ALA A 161 6.20 -0.52 -1.41
C ALA A 161 6.61 -1.23 -2.70
N LYS A 162 6.71 -2.55 -2.66
CA LYS A 162 6.93 -3.40 -3.84
C LYS A 162 5.68 -4.20 -4.17
N VAL A 163 5.33 -4.24 -5.45
CA VAL A 163 4.39 -5.20 -5.99
C VAL A 163 5.18 -6.40 -6.49
N THR A 164 4.89 -7.56 -5.94
CA THR A 164 5.53 -8.84 -6.28
C THR A 164 4.58 -9.71 -7.06
N ILE A 165 5.02 -10.28 -8.18
CA ILE A 165 4.29 -11.26 -8.97
C ILE A 165 5.12 -12.54 -9.00
N ALA A 166 4.61 -13.62 -8.40
CA ALA A 166 5.32 -14.89 -8.24
C ALA A 166 4.52 -16.05 -8.81
N TRP A 167 5.16 -16.86 -9.69
CA TRP A 167 4.56 -18.07 -10.23
C TRP A 167 5.64 -19.06 -10.67
N GLU A 168 5.37 -20.35 -10.49
CA GLU A 168 6.32 -21.42 -10.72
C GLU A 168 7.63 -21.22 -9.91
N ASN A 169 8.75 -21.00 -10.56
CA ASN A 169 10.07 -20.82 -9.92
C ASN A 169 10.61 -19.39 -10.11
N VAL A 170 9.76 -18.42 -10.47
CA VAL A 170 10.18 -17.05 -10.74
C VAL A 170 9.29 -16.05 -10.01
N ALA A 171 9.90 -14.96 -9.57
CA ALA A 171 9.20 -13.76 -9.13
C ALA A 171 9.80 -12.54 -9.83
N ILE A 172 8.95 -11.54 -10.06
CA ILE A 172 9.36 -10.20 -10.44
C ILE A 172 8.82 -9.21 -9.41
N HIS A 173 9.52 -8.08 -9.27
CA HIS A 173 9.16 -7.03 -8.34
C HIS A 173 9.27 -5.67 -9.02
N PHE A 174 8.32 -4.79 -8.74
CA PHE A 174 8.43 -3.39 -9.14
C PHE A 174 8.00 -2.46 -8.00
N GLY A 175 8.67 -1.31 -7.92
CA GLY A 175 8.45 -0.32 -6.88
C GLY A 175 7.25 0.59 -7.19
N VAL A 176 6.47 0.89 -6.16
CA VAL A 176 5.43 1.93 -6.17
C VAL A 176 5.80 2.93 -5.10
N ALA A 177 6.05 4.19 -5.48
CA ALA A 177 6.32 5.29 -4.57
C ALA A 177 5.14 6.27 -4.54
N VAL A 178 4.88 6.83 -3.36
CA VAL A 178 3.78 7.75 -3.10
C VAL A 178 4.31 9.06 -2.50
N ASP A 179 3.61 10.15 -2.77
CA ASP A 179 3.85 11.43 -2.11
C ASP A 179 2.57 11.91 -1.43
N PHE A 180 2.60 12.01 -0.12
CA PHE A 180 1.47 12.44 0.68
C PHE A 180 1.75 13.74 1.47
N ASP A 181 2.91 14.37 1.26
CA ASP A 181 3.30 15.54 2.04
C ASP A 181 2.27 16.68 1.93
N ALA A 182 1.84 17.01 0.72
CA ALA A 182 0.86 18.08 0.50
C ALA A 182 -0.51 17.75 1.16
N ALA A 183 -0.94 16.48 1.11
CA ALA A 183 -2.19 16.05 1.75
C ALA A 183 -2.11 16.14 3.27
N VAL A 184 -1.00 15.71 3.86
CA VAL A 184 -0.75 15.82 5.31
C VAL A 184 -0.69 17.28 5.74
N MET A 185 0.03 18.15 5.01
CA MET A 185 0.13 19.57 5.31
C MET A 185 -1.23 20.26 5.29
N LYS A 186 -2.06 19.96 4.28
CA LYS A 186 -3.44 20.46 4.20
C LYS A 186 -4.29 19.99 5.38
N SER A 187 -4.16 18.72 5.77
CA SER A 187 -4.86 18.16 6.94
C SER A 187 -4.42 18.84 8.25
N ILE A 188 -3.11 19.08 8.42
CA ILE A 188 -2.56 19.80 9.58
C ILE A 188 -3.17 21.20 9.65
N GLU A 189 -3.14 21.96 8.55
CA GLU A 189 -3.68 23.32 8.51
C GLU A 189 -5.17 23.36 8.88
N ALA A 190 -5.96 22.41 8.38
CA ALA A 190 -7.39 22.35 8.64
C ALA A 190 -7.73 21.95 10.08
N ASN A 191 -6.94 21.09 10.72
CA ASN A 191 -7.31 20.42 11.96
C ASN A 191 -6.58 20.94 13.20
N THR A 192 -5.44 21.64 13.08
CA THR A 192 -4.67 22.12 14.24
C THR A 192 -5.35 23.24 15.04
N LYS A 193 -6.37 23.88 14.49
CA LYS A 193 -7.10 24.96 15.19
C LYS A 193 -8.18 24.47 16.18
N VAL A 194 -8.52 23.19 16.20
CA VAL A 194 -9.77 22.70 16.83
C VAL A 194 -9.55 21.54 17.82
N ASN A 195 -8.45 20.78 17.72
CA ASN A 195 -8.27 19.55 18.51
C ASN A 195 -6.85 19.40 19.05
N PRO A 196 -6.65 19.34 20.38
CA PRO A 196 -5.32 19.16 21.01
C PRO A 196 -4.56 17.92 20.51
N ASN A 197 -5.26 16.82 20.21
CA ASN A 197 -4.63 15.61 19.68
C ASN A 197 -4.06 15.82 18.26
N SER A 198 -4.65 16.72 17.48
CA SER A 198 -4.14 17.07 16.14
C SER A 198 -2.81 17.83 16.22
N TYR A 199 -2.57 18.62 17.26
CA TYR A 199 -1.30 19.30 17.47
C TYR A 199 -0.15 18.31 17.65
N VAL A 200 -0.34 17.26 18.46
CA VAL A 200 0.71 16.25 18.70
C VAL A 200 1.03 15.48 17.41
N ALA A 201 0.00 15.10 16.63
CA ALA A 201 0.18 14.43 15.35
C ALA A 201 0.94 15.31 14.34
N ALA A 202 0.58 16.61 14.27
CA ALA A 202 1.28 17.59 13.44
C ALA A 202 2.75 17.77 13.86
N ALA A 203 3.00 17.88 15.16
CA ALA A 203 4.35 17.99 15.72
C ALA A 203 5.19 16.75 15.37
N ARG A 204 4.60 15.55 15.45
CA ARG A 204 5.25 14.29 15.09
C ARG A 204 5.66 14.29 13.63
N TYR A 205 4.75 14.65 12.73
CA TYR A 205 5.04 14.72 11.29
C TYR A 205 6.20 15.69 10.98
N TYR A 206 6.22 16.87 11.62
CA TYR A 206 7.31 17.84 11.44
C TYR A 206 8.65 17.32 11.96
N TYR A 207 8.64 16.62 13.10
CA TYR A 207 9.82 16.01 13.68
C TYR A 207 10.39 14.89 12.79
N ASP A 208 9.54 13.97 12.33
CA ASP A 208 9.94 12.80 11.55
C ASP A 208 10.43 13.18 10.14
N THR A 209 9.84 14.25 9.57
CA THR A 209 10.19 14.74 8.21
C THR A 209 11.21 15.87 8.20
N ASN A 210 11.85 16.17 9.35
CA ASN A 210 12.84 17.24 9.49
C ASN A 210 12.34 18.63 9.04
N LYS A 211 11.06 18.93 9.26
CA LYS A 211 10.49 20.26 9.03
C LYS A 211 10.82 21.20 10.21
N ASP A 212 10.14 22.34 10.32
CA ASP A 212 10.37 23.32 11.37
C ASP A 212 10.17 22.74 12.78
N LEU A 213 11.28 22.46 13.49
CA LEU A 213 11.27 21.91 14.84
C LEU A 213 10.77 22.91 15.88
N LYS A 214 10.88 24.23 15.65
CA LYS A 214 10.31 25.24 16.56
C LYS A 214 8.78 25.16 16.53
N LYS A 215 8.22 25.00 15.33
CA LYS A 215 6.78 24.81 15.16
C LYS A 215 6.31 23.49 15.75
N ALA A 216 7.08 22.42 15.61
CA ALA A 216 6.81 21.14 16.26
C ALA A 216 6.78 21.27 17.78
N LEU A 217 7.73 22.03 18.37
CA LEU A 217 7.79 22.29 19.80
C LEU A 217 6.57 23.09 20.29
N GLU A 218 6.18 24.15 19.58
CA GLU A 218 4.96 24.92 19.88
C GLU A 218 3.72 24.01 19.90
N TRP A 219 3.56 23.15 18.91
CA TRP A 219 2.40 22.28 18.82
C TRP A 219 2.39 21.16 19.87
N VAL A 220 3.53 20.55 20.19
CA VAL A 220 3.56 19.57 21.27
C VAL A 220 3.21 20.20 22.62
N ASP A 221 3.60 21.46 22.85
CA ASP A 221 3.23 22.19 24.05
C ASP A 221 1.72 22.44 24.14
N LEU A 222 1.07 22.81 23.03
CA LEU A 222 -0.38 22.94 22.97
C LEU A 222 -1.08 21.58 23.22
N GLY A 223 -0.52 20.50 22.71
CA GLY A 223 -1.03 19.14 22.97
C GLY A 223 -0.89 18.72 24.43
N ILE A 224 0.24 19.05 25.08
CA ILE A 224 0.47 18.78 26.50
C ILE A 224 -0.46 19.65 27.36
N ALA A 225 -0.71 20.90 27.00
CA ALA A 225 -1.65 21.77 27.71
C ALA A 225 -3.07 21.19 27.72
N GLY A 226 -3.48 20.48 26.67
CA GLY A 226 -4.76 19.76 26.57
C GLY A 226 -4.82 18.48 27.42
N ASN A 227 -3.66 17.84 27.69
CA ASN A 227 -3.54 16.65 28.55
C ASN A 227 -2.18 16.65 29.28
N PRO A 228 -2.07 17.32 30.42
CA PRO A 228 -0.81 17.46 31.16
C PRO A 228 -0.24 16.14 31.72
N ASN A 229 -1.06 15.11 31.86
CA ASN A 229 -0.64 13.81 32.38
C ASN A 229 -0.15 12.85 31.26
N ALA A 230 -0.22 13.25 29.99
CA ALA A 230 0.24 12.45 28.87
C ALA A 230 1.78 12.42 28.81
N PHE A 231 2.41 11.63 29.69
CA PHE A 231 3.87 11.52 29.80
C PHE A 231 4.54 11.13 28.45
N TRP A 232 3.86 10.43 27.57
CA TRP A 232 4.34 10.13 26.23
C TRP A 232 4.50 11.38 25.34
N ASN A 233 3.63 12.39 25.51
CA ASN A 233 3.77 13.66 24.81
C ASN A 233 4.91 14.49 25.41
N VAL A 234 5.08 14.44 26.74
CA VAL A 234 6.19 15.09 27.44
C VAL A 234 7.53 14.46 27.03
N HIS A 235 7.60 13.13 26.90
CA HIS A 235 8.77 12.45 26.36
C HIS A 235 9.08 12.92 24.94
N PHE A 236 8.06 13.00 24.09
CA PHE A 236 8.22 13.48 22.72
C PHE A 236 8.71 14.93 22.65
N LYS A 237 8.25 15.80 23.53
CA LYS A 237 8.81 17.16 23.66
C LYS A 237 10.31 17.13 23.95
N ALA A 238 10.76 16.27 24.86
CA ALA A 238 12.19 16.12 25.16
C ALA A 238 12.98 15.65 23.92
N GLN A 239 12.43 14.76 23.09
CA GLN A 239 13.06 14.34 21.83
C GLN A 239 13.18 15.50 20.83
N ILE A 240 12.15 16.36 20.70
CA ILE A 240 12.21 17.55 19.84
C ILE A 240 13.31 18.48 20.33
N GLN A 241 13.37 18.76 21.63
CA GLN A 241 14.40 19.63 22.25
C GLN A 241 15.81 19.06 22.03
N GLN A 242 15.99 17.75 22.20
CA GLN A 242 17.26 17.08 21.89
C GLN A 242 17.67 17.30 20.43
N LYS A 243 16.74 17.08 19.49
CA LYS A 243 16.99 17.26 18.06
C LYS A 243 17.30 18.71 17.68
N MET A 244 16.75 19.66 18.40
CA MET A 244 17.08 21.11 18.29
C MET A 244 18.42 21.48 18.89
N GLY A 245 19.11 20.58 19.64
CA GLY A 245 20.34 20.85 20.36
C GLY A 245 20.15 21.45 21.76
N ASP A 246 18.91 21.64 22.22
CA ASP A 246 18.59 22.07 23.57
C ASP A 246 18.70 20.91 24.56
N LYS A 247 19.93 20.49 24.84
CA LYS A 247 20.23 19.41 25.80
C LYS A 247 19.72 19.68 27.20
N LYS A 248 19.78 20.92 27.64
CA LYS A 248 19.34 21.29 28.99
C LYS A 248 17.83 21.21 29.12
N GLY A 249 17.09 21.76 28.17
CA GLY A 249 15.63 21.65 28.11
C GLY A 249 15.17 20.20 27.97
N ALA A 250 15.80 19.42 27.09
CA ALA A 250 15.53 18.02 26.92
C ALA A 250 15.68 17.18 28.18
N LEU A 251 16.75 17.45 28.96
CA LEU A 251 17.03 16.76 30.23
C LEU A 251 15.91 17.02 31.26
N ILE A 252 15.50 18.29 31.41
CA ILE A 252 14.45 18.70 32.36
C ILE A 252 13.10 18.04 31.93
N THR A 253 12.80 18.13 30.66
CA THR A 253 11.54 17.60 30.14
C THR A 253 11.47 16.06 30.20
N ALA A 254 12.59 15.36 29.92
CA ALA A 254 12.65 13.90 30.07
C ALA A 254 12.49 13.47 31.53
N GLN A 255 13.08 14.24 32.51
CA GLN A 255 12.86 13.96 33.91
C GLN A 255 11.39 14.16 34.32
N GLN A 256 10.72 15.19 33.82
CA GLN A 256 9.28 15.41 34.05
C GLN A 256 8.45 14.24 33.50
N SER A 257 8.75 13.77 32.29
CA SER A 257 8.07 12.61 31.70
C SER A 257 8.28 11.34 32.52
N LEU A 258 9.52 11.11 33.00
CA LEU A 258 9.87 9.99 33.88
C LEU A 258 9.04 9.99 35.16
N ASP A 259 8.92 11.14 35.79
CA ASP A 259 8.19 11.31 37.06
C ASP A 259 6.68 11.08 36.85
N LEU A 260 6.11 11.53 35.73
CA LEU A 260 4.72 11.29 35.37
C LEU A 260 4.48 9.82 35.06
N ALA A 261 5.37 9.17 34.30
CA ALA A 261 5.23 7.75 33.98
C ALA A 261 5.27 6.85 35.21
N LYS A 262 6.15 7.15 36.18
CA LYS A 262 6.25 6.42 37.45
C LYS A 262 4.99 6.56 38.35
N LYS A 263 4.22 7.63 38.16
CA LYS A 263 3.01 7.91 38.94
C LYS A 263 1.74 7.38 38.28
N ASN A 264 1.82 6.93 37.06
CA ASN A 264 0.64 6.48 36.30
C ASN A 264 0.14 5.13 36.84
N ALA A 265 -1.12 5.09 37.29
CA ALA A 265 -1.74 3.89 37.90
C ALA A 265 -1.94 2.74 36.90
N ASP A 266 -2.11 3.07 35.62
CA ASP A 266 -2.34 2.09 34.53
C ASP A 266 -1.04 1.51 33.95
N GLY A 267 0.11 1.84 34.56
CA GLY A 267 1.43 1.40 34.13
C GLY A 267 2.16 2.46 33.30
N ASP A 268 3.47 2.27 33.15
CA ASP A 268 4.37 3.22 32.48
C ASP A 268 4.50 3.00 30.97
N PHE A 269 3.93 1.95 30.42
CA PHE A 269 4.00 1.53 29.01
C PHE A 269 5.44 1.55 28.43
N GLY A 270 6.46 1.30 29.28
CA GLY A 270 7.88 1.31 28.91
C GLY A 270 8.54 2.68 28.92
N TYR A 271 7.80 3.77 29.25
CA TYR A 271 8.34 5.12 29.23
C TYR A 271 9.31 5.42 30.38
N VAL A 272 9.29 4.67 31.48
CA VAL A 272 10.33 4.77 32.52
C VAL A 272 11.69 4.49 31.90
N LYS A 273 11.85 3.35 31.22
CA LYS A 273 13.08 2.98 30.55
C LYS A 273 13.46 3.96 29.44
N LEU A 274 12.52 4.34 28.58
CA LEU A 274 12.74 5.28 27.48
C LEU A 274 13.30 6.63 27.97
N ASN A 275 12.74 7.15 29.08
CA ASN A 275 13.22 8.41 29.65
C ASN A 275 14.58 8.26 30.34
N GLU A 276 14.85 7.15 31.04
CA GLU A 276 16.16 6.88 31.64
C GLU A 276 17.26 6.77 30.57
N ASP A 277 16.98 6.11 29.46
CA ASP A 277 17.90 6.00 28.32
C ASP A 277 18.14 7.38 27.66
N LEU A 278 17.09 8.18 27.46
CA LEU A 278 17.19 9.53 26.92
C LEU A 278 18.04 10.44 27.86
N ILE A 279 17.75 10.46 29.15
CA ILE A 279 18.52 11.23 30.17
C ILE A 279 19.99 10.82 30.14
N LYS A 280 20.28 9.53 30.03
CA LYS A 280 21.66 9.03 29.96
C LYS A 280 22.38 9.54 28.70
N SER A 281 21.67 9.62 27.56
CA SER A 281 22.25 10.09 26.28
C SER A 281 22.51 11.60 26.25
N LEU A 282 21.88 12.36 27.15
CA LEU A 282 21.99 13.83 27.22
C LEU A 282 23.10 14.30 28.15
N LYS A 283 23.60 13.44 29.02
CA LYS A 283 24.75 13.70 29.95
C LYS A 283 26.07 13.51 29.23
#